data_0c74d2f1b857c3078a2f4b1cfb87609a
#
_entry.id   0c74d2f1b857c3078a2f4b1cfb87609a
#
_cell.length_a   1.000
_cell.length_b   1.000
_cell.length_c   1.000
_cell.angle_alpha   90.00
_cell.angle_beta   90.00
_cell.angle_gamma   90.00
#
_symmetry.space_group_name_H-M   'P 1'
#
loop_
_entity.id
_entity.type
_entity.pdbx_description
1 polymer ?
#
loop_
_entity_poly.entity_id
_entity_poly.type
_entity_poly.pdbx_seq_one_letter_code
_entity_poly.pdbx_strand_id
1 'polypeptide(L)'
;MKVKRLTMIFLATLLLGVISCYRPYGYRFYPRTPRFAPTNPMSVDLLRREPRREHIQLGEVWIRPDYGMDRFYVEGILREKAARMGADALVIVEDRFFRDRYVTNYWRGRGRVYDRHIVGIAIRYRR
;
A
#
# COMPACT_ATOMS: atom_id res chain seq x y z
N MET A 1 19.63 14.56 40.94
CA MET A 1 18.36 13.83 40.70
C MET A 1 17.51 14.41 39.57
N LYS A 2 17.37 15.70 39.42
CA LYS A 2 16.61 16.32 38.31
C LYS A 2 17.19 16.03 36.92
N VAL A 3 18.51 16.03 36.75
CA VAL A 3 19.20 15.74 35.48
C VAL A 3 18.96 14.31 34.99
N LYS A 4 18.95 13.32 35.89
CA LYS A 4 18.70 11.91 35.54
C LYS A 4 17.25 11.68 35.05
N ARG A 5 16.28 12.41 35.61
CA ARG A 5 14.87 12.35 35.16
C ARG A 5 14.68 13.03 33.81
N LEU A 6 15.38 14.14 33.58
CA LEU A 6 15.32 14.86 32.31
C LEU A 6 15.94 14.01 31.18
N THR A 7 17.08 13.36 31.44
CA THR A 7 17.74 12.46 30.47
C THR A 7 16.90 11.22 30.17
N MET A 8 16.22 10.65 31.16
CA MET A 8 15.29 9.52 30.94
C MET A 8 14.09 9.90 30.08
N ILE A 9 13.52 11.10 30.32
CA ILE A 9 12.38 11.59 29.53
C ILE A 9 12.82 11.87 28.09
N PHE A 10 14.00 12.45 27.90
CA PHE A 10 14.53 12.72 26.57
C PHE A 10 14.87 11.42 25.80
N LEU A 11 15.38 10.42 26.49
CA LEU A 11 15.65 9.09 25.90
C LEU A 11 14.36 8.37 25.54
N ALA A 12 13.31 8.47 26.36
CA ALA A 12 12.01 7.87 26.11
C ALA A 12 11.30 8.53 24.92
N THR A 13 11.38 9.87 24.77
CA THR A 13 10.83 10.59 23.62
C THR A 13 11.61 10.28 22.34
N LEU A 14 12.92 10.09 22.42
CA LEU A 14 13.74 9.70 21.28
C LEU A 14 13.40 8.28 20.80
N LEU A 15 13.15 7.34 21.73
CA LEU A 15 12.73 5.97 21.38
C LEU A 15 11.34 5.93 20.73
N LEU A 16 10.43 6.77 21.15
CA LEU A 16 9.07 6.85 20.56
C LEU A 16 9.08 7.44 19.13
N GLY A 17 10.07 8.25 18.79
CA GLY A 17 10.22 8.85 17.45
C GLY A 17 10.74 7.89 16.37
N VAL A 18 11.26 6.72 16.74
CA VAL A 18 11.89 5.77 15.80
C VAL A 18 10.92 4.71 15.29
N ILE A 19 9.68 4.67 15.78
CA ILE A 19 8.64 3.80 15.23
C ILE A 19 8.11 4.44 13.95
N SER A 20 8.98 4.58 12.96
CA SER A 20 8.57 4.82 11.59
C SER A 20 7.89 3.55 11.10
N CYS A 21 6.56 3.54 11.16
CA CYS A 21 5.76 2.44 10.66
C CYS A 21 5.98 2.31 9.14
N TYR A 22 6.87 1.41 8.74
CA TYR A 22 6.93 0.95 7.36
C TYR A 22 5.56 0.35 7.00
N ARG A 23 4.85 1.04 6.12
CA ARG A 23 3.55 0.57 5.62
C ARG A 23 3.76 -0.09 4.27
N PRO A 24 3.65 -1.41 4.17
CA PRO A 24 3.84 -2.13 2.91
C PRO A 24 2.68 -1.93 1.93
N TYR A 25 1.64 -1.24 2.33
CA TYR A 25 0.47 -0.92 1.51
C TYR A 25 -0.14 0.42 1.91
N GLY A 26 -0.85 1.05 0.99
CA GLY A 26 -1.51 2.31 1.26
C GLY A 26 -2.30 2.82 0.06
N TYR A 27 -2.85 3.99 0.23
CA TYR A 27 -3.53 4.72 -0.83
C TYR A 27 -3.34 6.22 -0.67
N ARG A 28 -3.45 6.94 -1.77
CA ARG A 28 -3.35 8.40 -1.82
C ARG A 28 -4.34 8.94 -2.83
N PHE A 29 -5.14 9.91 -2.41
CA PHE A 29 -6.03 10.62 -3.32
C PHE A 29 -5.25 11.62 -4.19
N TYR A 30 -5.73 11.79 -5.42
CA TYR A 30 -5.24 12.90 -6.24
C TYR A 30 -5.77 14.24 -5.72
N PRO A 31 -5.01 15.33 -5.90
CA PRO A 31 -5.47 16.67 -5.55
C PRO A 31 -6.78 17.02 -6.28
N ARG A 32 -7.67 17.75 -5.59
CA ARG A 32 -8.95 18.23 -6.12
C ARG A 32 -9.93 17.15 -6.57
N THR A 33 -9.71 15.91 -6.17
CA THR A 33 -10.64 14.82 -6.46
C THR A 33 -11.80 14.84 -5.46
N PRO A 34 -13.06 14.67 -5.93
CA PRO A 34 -14.20 14.57 -5.03
C PRO A 34 -14.08 13.34 -4.14
N ARG A 35 -14.58 13.46 -2.91
CA ARG A 35 -14.60 12.38 -1.93
C ARG A 35 -15.95 11.68 -1.97
N PHE A 36 -15.91 10.37 -1.97
CA PHE A 36 -17.11 9.53 -1.96
C PHE A 36 -17.14 8.65 -0.71
N ALA A 37 -18.33 8.22 -0.32
CA ALA A 37 -18.48 7.24 0.75
C ALA A 37 -17.78 5.93 0.35
N PRO A 38 -17.17 5.22 1.32
CA PRO A 38 -16.57 3.92 1.07
C PRO A 38 -17.57 2.94 0.42
N THR A 39 -17.07 2.15 -0.51
CA THR A 39 -17.84 1.07 -1.17
C THR A 39 -17.55 -0.28 -0.53
N ASN A 40 -18.29 -1.31 -0.92
CA ASN A 40 -18.01 -2.67 -0.48
C ASN A 40 -16.76 -3.20 -1.21
N PRO A 41 -15.72 -3.68 -0.50
CA PRO A 41 -14.53 -4.25 -1.12
C PRO A 41 -14.82 -5.38 -2.12
N MET A 42 -15.85 -6.19 -1.85
CA MET A 42 -16.23 -7.28 -2.74
C MET A 42 -16.84 -6.81 -4.07
N SER A 43 -17.34 -5.58 -4.12
CA SER A 43 -17.89 -4.98 -5.34
C SER A 43 -16.86 -4.20 -6.15
N VAL A 44 -15.62 -4.09 -5.68
CA VAL A 44 -14.54 -3.42 -6.40
C VAL A 44 -13.93 -4.38 -7.42
N ASP A 45 -14.02 -4.01 -8.71
CA ASP A 45 -13.41 -4.78 -9.78
C ASP A 45 -11.91 -4.50 -9.89
N LEU A 46 -11.10 -5.55 -10.08
CA LEU A 46 -9.68 -5.42 -10.40
C LEU A 46 -9.51 -5.53 -11.92
N LEU A 47 -9.08 -4.43 -12.54
CA LEU A 47 -8.94 -4.32 -13.98
C LEU A 47 -7.45 -4.26 -14.37
N ARG A 48 -7.11 -4.88 -15.48
CA ARG A 48 -5.77 -4.84 -16.08
C ARG A 48 -5.63 -3.79 -17.18
N ARG A 49 -6.75 -3.19 -17.58
CA ARG A 49 -6.83 -2.15 -18.61
C ARG A 49 -7.82 -1.07 -18.18
N GLU A 50 -7.59 0.14 -18.62
CA GLU A 50 -8.52 1.24 -18.42
C GLU A 50 -9.85 0.94 -19.09
N PRO A 51 -10.98 1.05 -18.36
CA PRO A 51 -12.30 0.81 -18.94
C PRO A 51 -12.71 1.94 -19.88
N ARG A 52 -13.49 1.60 -20.91
CA ARG A 52 -14.02 2.58 -21.87
C ARG A 52 -15.15 3.43 -21.28
N ARG A 53 -15.79 2.94 -20.22
CA ARG A 53 -16.86 3.67 -19.53
C ARG A 53 -16.28 4.92 -18.85
N GLU A 54 -17.01 6.04 -18.96
CA GLU A 54 -16.62 7.27 -18.28
C GLU A 54 -16.46 7.08 -16.78
N HIS A 55 -15.33 7.55 -16.26
CA HIS A 55 -14.96 7.39 -14.87
C HIS A 55 -14.11 8.56 -14.37
N ILE A 56 -14.03 8.66 -13.06
CA ILE A 56 -13.19 9.62 -12.34
C ILE A 56 -12.05 8.84 -11.70
N GLN A 57 -10.83 9.29 -11.91
CA GLN A 57 -9.66 8.77 -11.20
C GLN A 57 -9.60 9.40 -9.80
N LEU A 58 -9.66 8.57 -8.76
CA LEU A 58 -9.69 9.02 -7.37
C LEU A 58 -8.30 9.17 -6.78
N GLY A 59 -7.39 8.28 -7.14
CA GLY A 59 -6.05 8.26 -6.62
C GLY A 59 -5.35 6.93 -6.85
N GLU A 60 -4.27 6.72 -6.14
CA GLU A 60 -3.42 5.54 -6.25
C GLU A 60 -3.57 4.63 -5.05
N VAL A 61 -3.53 3.34 -5.29
CA VAL A 61 -3.42 2.28 -4.28
C VAL A 61 -2.17 1.47 -4.58
N TRP A 62 -1.36 1.18 -3.57
CA TRP A 62 -0.17 0.38 -3.73
C TRP A 62 -0.03 -0.69 -2.65
N ILE A 63 0.67 -1.76 -3.02
CA ILE A 63 1.08 -2.81 -2.10
C ILE A 63 2.46 -3.35 -2.50
N ARG A 64 3.27 -3.65 -1.50
CA ARG A 64 4.52 -4.43 -1.62
C ARG A 64 4.31 -5.75 -0.91
N PRO A 65 3.86 -6.79 -1.62
CA PRO A 65 3.61 -8.08 -1.01
C PRO A 65 4.91 -8.72 -0.54
N ASP A 66 4.87 -9.35 0.62
CA ASP A 66 5.98 -10.18 1.08
C ASP A 66 6.09 -11.46 0.23
N TYR A 67 7.29 -12.03 0.19
CA TYR A 67 7.52 -13.28 -0.51
C TYR A 67 6.62 -14.39 0.04
N GLY A 68 5.88 -15.06 -0.85
CA GLY A 68 4.95 -16.12 -0.48
C GLY A 68 3.57 -15.66 -0.02
N MET A 69 3.28 -14.35 -0.06
CA MET A 69 1.95 -13.84 0.23
C MET A 69 0.95 -14.33 -0.84
N ASP A 70 -0.16 -14.89 -0.39
CA ASP A 70 -1.18 -15.43 -1.27
C ASP A 70 -1.82 -14.35 -2.15
N ARG A 71 -2.09 -14.71 -3.41
CA ARG A 71 -2.70 -13.82 -4.40
C ARG A 71 -4.05 -13.26 -3.92
N PHE A 72 -4.90 -14.10 -3.35
CA PHE A 72 -6.22 -13.66 -2.88
C PHE A 72 -6.12 -12.66 -1.74
N TYR A 73 -5.13 -12.83 -0.87
CA TYR A 73 -4.87 -11.88 0.20
C TYR A 73 -4.40 -10.52 -0.33
N VAL A 74 -3.49 -10.52 -1.32
CA VAL A 74 -3.01 -9.29 -1.99
C VAL A 74 -4.16 -8.57 -2.68
N GLU A 75 -4.97 -9.28 -3.46
CA GLU A 75 -6.15 -8.73 -4.14
C GLU A 75 -7.18 -8.20 -3.14
N GLY A 76 -7.36 -8.88 -2.01
CA GLY A 76 -8.23 -8.44 -0.92
C GLY A 76 -7.81 -7.10 -0.32
N ILE A 77 -6.51 -6.91 -0.06
CA ILE A 77 -5.97 -5.64 0.43
C ILE A 77 -6.17 -4.53 -0.61
N LEU A 78 -5.88 -4.80 -1.88
CA LEU A 78 -6.06 -3.83 -2.95
C LEU A 78 -7.53 -3.37 -3.07
N ARG A 79 -8.47 -4.31 -3.03
CA ARG A 79 -9.92 -4.03 -3.05
C ARG A 79 -10.35 -3.21 -1.83
N GLU A 80 -9.86 -3.58 -0.64
CA GLU A 80 -10.17 -2.87 0.61
C GLU A 80 -9.70 -1.41 0.54
N LYS A 81 -8.48 -1.16 0.08
CA LYS A 81 -7.95 0.21 -0.02
C LYS A 81 -8.70 1.03 -1.07
N ALA A 82 -9.01 0.45 -2.23
CA ALA A 82 -9.82 1.10 -3.25
C ALA A 82 -11.24 1.39 -2.75
N ALA A 83 -11.87 0.45 -2.06
CA ALA A 83 -13.20 0.63 -1.46
C ALA A 83 -13.25 1.77 -0.45
N ARG A 84 -12.21 1.93 0.38
CA ARG A 84 -12.11 3.07 1.31
C ARG A 84 -12.07 4.42 0.60
N MET A 85 -11.58 4.46 -0.61
CA MET A 85 -11.59 5.66 -1.46
C MET A 85 -12.96 5.93 -2.11
N GLY A 86 -13.91 5.01 -2.00
CA GLY A 86 -15.19 5.05 -2.69
C GLY A 86 -15.12 4.62 -4.14
N ALA A 87 -14.13 3.80 -4.50
CA ALA A 87 -13.95 3.31 -5.86
C ALA A 87 -14.92 2.20 -6.24
N ASP A 88 -15.27 2.14 -7.52
CA ASP A 88 -16.01 1.03 -8.14
C ASP A 88 -15.05 -0.01 -8.74
N ALA A 89 -13.86 0.43 -9.14
CA ALA A 89 -12.83 -0.45 -9.69
C ALA A 89 -11.42 0.07 -9.39
N LEU A 90 -10.44 -0.83 -9.49
CA LEU A 90 -9.02 -0.54 -9.40
C LEU A 90 -8.34 -1.02 -10.67
N VAL A 91 -7.74 -0.11 -11.43
CA VAL A 91 -6.97 -0.41 -12.64
C VAL A 91 -5.52 -0.65 -12.25
N ILE A 92 -5.02 -1.86 -12.40
CA ILE A 92 -3.62 -2.20 -12.12
C ILE A 92 -2.75 -1.66 -13.25
N VAL A 93 -1.94 -0.66 -12.95
CA VAL A 93 -1.06 0.02 -13.91
C VAL A 93 0.38 -0.46 -13.83
N GLU A 94 0.79 -0.96 -12.67
CA GLU A 94 2.12 -1.49 -12.44
C GLU A 94 2.04 -2.76 -11.59
N ASP A 95 2.72 -3.81 -12.04
CA ASP A 95 2.90 -5.06 -11.33
C ASP A 95 4.29 -5.59 -11.71
N ARG A 96 5.30 -5.15 -10.96
CA ARG A 96 6.70 -5.45 -11.25
C ARG A 96 7.34 -6.22 -10.12
N PHE A 97 8.16 -7.19 -10.53
CA PHE A 97 9.12 -7.82 -9.66
C PHE A 97 10.47 -7.10 -9.80
N PHE A 98 10.91 -6.54 -8.69
CA PHE A 98 12.27 -5.99 -8.62
C PHE A 98 13.21 -7.10 -8.14
N ARG A 99 14.20 -7.37 -8.94
CA ARG A 99 15.30 -8.26 -8.58
C ARG A 99 16.26 -7.45 -7.71
N ASP A 100 15.92 -7.31 -6.43
CA ASP A 100 16.74 -6.53 -5.52
C ASP A 100 17.62 -7.44 -4.67
N ARG A 101 18.91 -7.12 -4.72
CA ARG A 101 19.99 -7.44 -3.80
C ARG A 101 20.07 -8.88 -3.31
N TYR A 102 21.27 -9.39 -3.42
CA TYR A 102 21.71 -10.54 -2.64
C TYR A 102 21.67 -10.16 -1.15
N VAL A 103 20.68 -10.63 -0.41
CA VAL A 103 20.72 -10.60 1.04
C VAL A 103 21.60 -11.75 1.47
N THR A 104 22.78 -11.41 1.93
CA THR A 104 23.63 -12.36 2.62
C THR A 104 23.01 -12.58 3.99
N ASN A 105 22.13 -13.55 4.11
CA ASN A 105 21.64 -13.96 5.41
C ASN A 105 22.70 -14.87 6.03
N TYR A 106 23.33 -14.41 7.11
CA TYR A 106 24.39 -15.10 7.80
C TYR A 106 24.04 -16.56 8.16
N TRP A 107 22.75 -16.83 8.33
CA TRP A 107 22.23 -18.15 8.74
C TRP A 107 21.72 -19.03 7.60
N ARG A 108 21.41 -18.48 6.44
CA ARG A 108 20.74 -19.20 5.34
C ARG A 108 21.45 -19.15 3.99
N GLY A 109 22.64 -18.56 3.92
CA GLY A 109 23.37 -18.39 2.68
C GLY A 109 22.83 -17.27 1.79
N ARG A 110 23.32 -17.20 0.54
CA ARG A 110 22.88 -16.18 -0.43
C ARG A 110 21.50 -16.52 -0.96
N GLY A 111 20.50 -15.73 -0.60
CA GLY A 111 19.15 -15.79 -1.15
C GLY A 111 18.90 -14.64 -2.12
N ARG A 112 18.12 -14.87 -3.16
CA ARG A 112 17.56 -13.80 -4.01
C ARG A 112 16.28 -13.32 -3.34
N VAL A 113 16.22 -12.05 -2.97
CA VAL A 113 14.97 -11.42 -2.51
C VAL A 113 14.32 -10.79 -3.73
N TYR A 114 13.10 -11.22 -4.03
CA TYR A 114 12.26 -10.58 -5.04
C TYR A 114 11.35 -9.59 -4.31
N ASP A 115 11.51 -8.33 -4.60
CA ASP A 115 10.57 -7.29 -4.17
C ASP A 115 9.53 -7.11 -5.28
N ARG A 116 8.26 -7.23 -4.94
CA ARG A 116 7.14 -7.01 -5.83
C ARG A 116 6.44 -5.72 -5.46
N HIS A 117 6.17 -4.89 -6.44
CA HIS A 117 5.43 -3.65 -6.26
C HIS A 117 4.23 -3.64 -7.20
N ILE A 118 3.05 -3.45 -6.63
CA ILE A 118 1.80 -3.35 -7.37
C ILE A 118 1.22 -1.97 -7.11
N VAL A 119 0.90 -1.27 -8.19
CA VAL A 119 0.22 0.03 -8.15
C VAL A 119 -1.03 -0.04 -9.00
N GLY A 120 -2.13 0.43 -8.44
CA GLY A 120 -3.40 0.58 -9.14
C GLY A 120 -3.97 1.99 -9.01
N ILE A 121 -4.77 2.39 -9.98
CA ILE A 121 -5.53 3.62 -9.97
C ILE A 121 -6.97 3.30 -9.60
N ALA A 122 -7.41 3.84 -8.47
CA ALA A 122 -8.79 3.71 -8.02
C ALA A 122 -9.68 4.64 -8.86
N ILE A 123 -10.74 4.08 -9.43
CA ILE A 123 -11.68 4.80 -10.29
C ILE A 123 -13.11 4.66 -9.81
N ARG A 124 -13.91 5.67 -10.08
CA ARG A 124 -15.34 5.64 -9.88
C ARG A 124 -16.06 5.95 -11.19
N TYR A 125 -16.99 5.09 -11.56
CA TYR A 125 -17.81 5.30 -12.76
C TYR A 125 -18.74 6.49 -12.59
N ARG A 126 -18.87 7.30 -13.63
CA ARG A 126 -19.91 8.34 -13.70
C ARG A 126 -21.28 7.68 -13.84
N ARG A 127 -22.19 8.11 -13.03
CA ARG A 127 -23.59 7.70 -13.05
C ARG A 127 -24.40 8.72 -13.81
#